data_d45035b5ee2150678ef353cd450718ce
#
_entry.id   d45035b5ee2150678ef353cd450718ce
#
_cell.length_a   1.000
_cell.length_b   1.000
_cell.length_c   1.000
_cell.angle_alpha   90.00
_cell.angle_beta   90.00
_cell.angle_gamma   90.00
#
_symmetry.space_group_name_H-M   'P 1'
#
loop_
_entity.id
_entity.type
_entity.pdbx_description
1 polymer ?
#
loop_
_entity_poly.entity_id
_entity_poly.type
_entity_poly.pdbx_seq_one_letter_code
_entity_poly.pdbx_strand_id
1 'polypeptide(L)'
;MSWFGKKPITLEELVGKTILVGLTIHHSNGETSLSQFVGRVSYIEADTGVWMDLLGSKSGEQWVMPPDVRGLHRAKKGSYTLESTGETVEDPDFLATWIQDEPRSVN
;
A
#
# COMPACT_ATOMS: atom_id res chain seq x y z
N MET A 1 29.79 1.73 -6.59
CA MET A 1 29.24 1.81 -6.67
C MET A 1 28.39 2.12 -6.71
N SER A 2 27.73 2.18 -6.66
CA SER A 2 26.98 2.50 -6.64
C SER A 2 26.11 2.44 -6.87
N TRP A 3 26.06 2.21 -7.38
CA TRP A 3 25.13 2.12 -7.49
C TRP A 3 24.50 2.12 -6.63
N PHE A 4 24.93 2.67 -6.25
CA PHE A 4 24.57 2.61 -5.52
C PHE A 4 23.52 2.38 -5.29
N GLY A 5 23.44 1.87 -5.17
CA GLY A 5 22.25 1.14 -5.21
C GLY A 5 21.27 1.56 -4.16
N LYS A 6 20.03 1.24 -4.41
CA LYS A 6 19.02 1.45 -3.40
C LYS A 6 19.20 0.41 -2.31
N LYS A 7 19.07 0.84 -1.07
CA LYS A 7 19.09 -0.09 0.05
C LYS A 7 17.87 -1.00 -0.01
N PRO A 8 18.01 -2.26 0.34
CA PRO A 8 16.85 -3.14 0.45
C PRO A 8 15.87 -2.56 1.48
N ILE A 9 14.59 -2.72 1.20
CA ILE A 9 13.54 -2.29 2.12
C ILE A 9 13.38 -3.38 3.18
N THR A 10 13.35 -2.98 4.45
CA THR A 10 13.11 -3.90 5.56
C THR A 10 11.75 -3.58 6.18
N LEU A 11 11.14 -4.58 6.81
CA LEU A 11 9.86 -4.36 7.48
C LEU A 11 9.98 -3.33 8.59
N GLU A 12 11.08 -3.41 9.34
CA GLU A 12 11.26 -2.54 10.50
C GLU A 12 11.28 -1.06 10.14
N GLU A 13 11.82 -0.71 8.98
CA GLU A 13 11.89 0.70 8.61
C GLU A 13 10.55 1.29 8.25
N LEU A 14 9.52 0.46 8.04
CA LEU A 14 8.22 0.94 7.61
C LEU A 14 7.43 1.63 8.71
N VAL A 15 7.70 1.33 9.97
CA VAL A 15 6.92 1.90 11.08
C VAL A 15 7.01 3.42 11.06
N GLY A 16 5.87 4.08 11.08
CA GLY A 16 5.79 5.54 11.03
C GLY A 16 5.87 6.13 9.63
N LYS A 17 6.10 5.30 8.62
CA LYS A 17 6.22 5.78 7.24
C LYS A 17 4.88 5.71 6.52
N THR A 18 4.77 6.50 5.45
CA THR A 18 3.56 6.50 4.63
C THR A 18 3.76 5.63 3.40
N ILE A 19 2.72 4.89 3.06
CA ILE A 19 2.73 4.01 1.89
C ILE A 19 1.52 4.35 1.03
N LEU A 20 1.78 4.63 -0.24
CA LEU A 20 0.73 4.81 -1.24
C LEU A 20 0.47 3.45 -1.86
N VAL A 21 -0.75 2.95 -1.70
CA VAL A 21 -1.11 1.59 -2.12
C VAL A 21 -2.01 1.63 -3.35
N GLY A 22 -1.65 0.83 -4.34
CA GLY A 22 -2.53 0.53 -5.47
C GLY A 22 -2.96 -0.92 -5.36
N LEU A 23 -4.25 -1.14 -5.17
CA LEU A 23 -4.81 -2.46 -4.97
C LEU A 23 -5.73 -2.79 -6.12
N THR A 24 -5.36 -3.83 -6.88
CA THR A 24 -6.19 -4.34 -7.96
C THR A 24 -7.02 -5.49 -7.42
N ILE A 25 -8.34 -5.41 -7.57
CA ILE A 25 -9.24 -6.43 -7.07
C ILE A 25 -9.83 -7.17 -8.26
N HIS A 26 -9.64 -8.49 -8.28
CA HIS A 26 -10.23 -9.36 -9.29
C HIS A 26 -11.56 -9.87 -8.77
N HIS A 27 -12.62 -9.47 -9.44
CA HIS A 27 -13.97 -9.84 -9.02
C HIS A 27 -14.37 -11.20 -9.58
N SER A 28 -15.32 -11.85 -8.92
CA SER A 28 -15.75 -13.18 -9.30
C SER A 28 -16.40 -13.22 -10.69
N ASN A 29 -16.91 -12.09 -11.17
CA ASN A 29 -17.52 -11.99 -12.48
C ASN A 29 -16.51 -11.73 -13.61
N GLY A 30 -15.22 -11.76 -13.30
CA GLY A 30 -14.16 -11.53 -14.27
C GLY A 30 -13.73 -10.08 -14.44
N GLU A 31 -14.42 -9.15 -13.81
CA GLU A 31 -14.06 -7.75 -13.87
C GLU A 31 -12.94 -7.44 -12.87
N THR A 32 -12.25 -6.34 -13.09
CA THR A 32 -11.25 -5.86 -12.16
C THR A 32 -11.56 -4.42 -11.76
N SER A 33 -11.17 -4.06 -10.56
CA SER A 33 -11.27 -2.67 -10.12
C SER A 33 -9.97 -2.26 -9.45
N LEU A 34 -9.70 -0.96 -9.44
CA LEU A 34 -8.51 -0.39 -8.82
C LEU A 34 -8.94 0.44 -7.62
N SER A 35 -8.31 0.18 -6.49
CA SER A 35 -8.49 0.98 -5.28
C SER A 35 -7.13 1.57 -4.92
N GLN A 36 -7.08 2.87 -4.70
CA GLN A 36 -5.86 3.54 -4.32
C GLN A 36 -6.07 4.31 -3.04
N PHE A 37 -5.11 4.23 -2.16
CA PHE A 37 -5.21 4.91 -0.87
C PHE A 37 -3.81 5.06 -0.28
N VAL A 38 -3.71 5.91 0.74
CA VAL A 38 -2.44 6.13 1.43
C VAL A 38 -2.67 5.83 2.91
N GLY A 39 -1.66 5.24 3.55
CA GLY A 39 -1.73 4.94 4.97
C GLY A 39 -0.38 5.17 5.63
N ARG A 40 -0.41 5.31 6.94
CA ARG A 40 0.77 5.39 7.77
C ARG A 40 0.90 4.12 8.58
N VAL A 41 2.06 3.51 8.54
CA VAL A 41 2.28 2.26 9.25
C VAL A 41 2.31 2.52 10.75
N SER A 42 1.41 1.86 11.48
CA SER A 42 1.34 2.00 12.92
C SER A 42 2.17 0.94 13.63
N TYR A 43 2.10 -0.30 13.17
CA TYR A 43 2.90 -1.37 13.75
C TYR A 43 2.94 -2.56 12.79
N ILE A 44 3.82 -3.50 13.10
CA ILE A 44 4.02 -4.70 12.30
C ILE A 44 3.92 -5.92 13.20
N GLU A 45 3.13 -6.90 12.78
CA GLU A 45 3.07 -8.21 13.43
C GLU A 45 3.47 -9.28 12.44
N ALA A 46 4.34 -10.19 12.87
CA ALA A 46 4.86 -11.23 12.00
C ALA A 46 3.74 -12.11 11.42
N ASP A 47 2.70 -12.36 12.20
CA ASP A 47 1.63 -13.28 11.80
C ASP A 47 0.56 -12.62 10.95
N THR A 48 0.30 -11.33 11.15
CA THR A 48 -0.82 -10.66 10.47
C THR A 48 -0.37 -9.69 9.40
N GLY A 49 0.75 -9.00 9.59
CA GLY A 49 1.29 -8.13 8.58
C GLY A 49 1.56 -6.71 9.03
N VAL A 50 1.51 -5.81 8.08
CA VAL A 50 1.83 -4.40 8.27
C VAL A 50 0.51 -3.64 8.47
N TRP A 51 0.30 -3.15 9.67
CA TRP A 51 -0.94 -2.45 10.03
C TRP A 51 -0.81 -0.98 9.74
N MET A 52 -1.74 -0.45 8.96
CA MET A 52 -1.73 0.94 8.55
C MET A 52 -3.01 1.64 8.94
N ASP A 53 -2.88 2.87 9.42
CA ASP A 53 -4.00 3.77 9.58
C ASP A 53 -4.13 4.55 8.29
N LEU A 54 -5.30 4.48 7.65
CA LEU A 54 -5.49 5.12 6.37
C LEU A 54 -5.67 6.62 6.53
N LEU A 55 -5.24 7.36 5.53
CA LEU A 55 -5.24 8.81 5.54
C LEU A 55 -6.15 9.32 4.41
N GLY A 56 -6.35 10.64 4.39
CA GLY A 56 -7.16 11.25 3.35
C GLY A 56 -8.62 10.86 3.46
N SER A 57 -9.25 10.54 2.34
CA SER A 57 -10.68 10.22 2.31
C SER A 57 -11.02 8.94 3.07
N LYS A 58 -10.04 8.09 3.34
CA LYS A 58 -10.27 6.86 4.09
C LYS A 58 -9.82 6.98 5.54
N SER A 59 -9.60 8.19 6.01
CA SER A 59 -9.19 8.44 7.39
C SER A 59 -10.17 7.79 8.37
N GLY A 60 -9.63 7.11 9.38
CA GLY A 60 -10.42 6.36 10.35
C GLY A 60 -10.50 4.88 10.07
N GLU A 61 -10.10 4.45 8.88
CA GLU A 61 -10.07 3.04 8.54
C GLU A 61 -8.66 2.49 8.73
N GLN A 62 -8.56 1.17 8.83
CA GLN A 62 -7.28 0.48 8.89
C GLN A 62 -7.21 -0.54 7.77
N TRP A 63 -6.00 -0.81 7.33
CA TRP A 63 -5.76 -1.85 6.32
C TRP A 63 -4.49 -2.58 6.70
N VAL A 64 -4.48 -3.89 6.48
CA VAL A 64 -3.32 -4.72 6.83
C VAL A 64 -2.72 -5.24 5.54
N MET A 65 -1.46 -4.88 5.31
CA MET A 65 -0.71 -5.33 4.14
C MET A 65 0.04 -6.62 4.51
N PRO A 66 0.14 -7.58 3.60
CA PRO A 66 0.98 -8.76 3.88
C PRO A 66 2.41 -8.33 4.25
N PRO A 67 3.09 -9.08 5.13
CA PRO A 67 4.43 -8.69 5.57
C PRO A 67 5.50 -9.08 4.55
N ASP A 68 5.35 -8.58 3.34
CA ASP A 68 6.20 -8.93 2.20
C ASP A 68 6.64 -7.64 1.52
N VAL A 69 7.93 -7.35 1.61
CA VAL A 69 8.48 -6.11 1.07
C VAL A 69 8.71 -6.15 -0.43
N ARG A 70 8.50 -7.31 -1.08
CA ARG A 70 8.76 -7.43 -2.52
C ARG A 70 7.83 -6.57 -3.36
N GLY A 71 6.64 -6.26 -2.85
CA GLY A 71 5.71 -5.38 -3.54
C GLY A 71 5.91 -3.91 -3.25
N LEU A 72 6.94 -3.57 -2.50
CA LEU A 72 7.21 -2.20 -2.08
C LEU A 72 8.33 -1.58 -2.89
N HIS A 73 8.19 -0.28 -3.16
CA HIS A 73 9.22 0.50 -3.83
C HIS A 73 9.39 1.82 -3.07
N ARG A 74 10.61 2.33 -3.02
CA ARG A 74 10.83 3.64 -2.45
C ARG A 74 10.27 4.68 -3.41
N ALA A 75 9.45 5.58 -2.88
CA ALA A 75 8.80 6.61 -3.71
C ALA A 75 9.76 7.76 -3.96
N LYS A 76 9.70 8.33 -5.16
CA LYS A 76 10.38 9.58 -5.44
C LYS A 76 9.54 10.71 -4.87
N LYS A 77 10.21 11.77 -4.43
CA LYS A 77 9.51 12.96 -3.94
C LYS A 77 8.64 13.53 -5.04
N GLY A 78 7.49 14.02 -4.66
CA GLY A 78 6.56 14.64 -5.59
C GLY A 78 5.12 14.40 -5.22
N SER A 79 4.25 14.90 -6.07
CA SER A 79 2.81 14.77 -5.89
C SER A 79 2.30 13.59 -6.70
N TYR A 80 1.49 12.76 -6.08
CA TYR A 80 0.88 11.61 -6.72
C TYR A 80 -0.62 11.78 -6.69
N THR A 81 -1.25 11.74 -7.86
CA THR A 81 -2.70 11.84 -7.94
C THR A 81 -3.31 10.45 -8.03
N LEU A 82 -4.24 10.17 -7.13
CA LEU A 82 -4.92 8.87 -7.08
C LEU A 82 -6.05 8.86 -8.11
N GLU A 83 -5.99 7.93 -9.06
CA GLU A 83 -7.01 7.86 -10.11
C GLU A 83 -8.38 7.50 -9.55
N SER A 84 -8.40 6.68 -8.51
CA SER A 84 -9.66 6.19 -7.97
C SER A 84 -10.45 7.25 -7.18
N THR A 85 -9.78 8.25 -6.64
CA THR A 85 -10.43 9.27 -5.79
C THR A 85 -10.18 10.69 -6.26
N GLY A 86 -9.14 10.93 -7.07
CA GLY A 86 -8.73 12.27 -7.44
C GLY A 86 -7.90 12.98 -6.40
N GLU A 87 -7.65 12.33 -5.28
CA GLU A 87 -6.83 12.93 -4.22
C GLU A 87 -5.37 13.05 -4.64
N THR A 88 -4.68 14.04 -4.07
CA THR A 88 -3.24 14.19 -4.28
C THR A 88 -2.51 13.82 -2.99
N VAL A 89 -1.49 12.99 -3.12
CA VAL A 89 -0.64 12.57 -2.01
C VAL A 89 0.73 13.16 -2.21
N GLU A 90 1.21 13.91 -1.22
CA GLU A 90 2.51 14.58 -1.30
C GLU A 90 3.58 13.73 -0.63
N ASP A 91 4.66 13.48 -1.35
CA ASP A 91 5.87 12.86 -0.81
C ASP A 91 5.62 11.59 0.02
N PRO A 92 4.92 10.59 -0.51
CA PRO A 92 4.81 9.33 0.23
C PRO A 92 6.20 8.70 0.34
N ASP A 93 6.41 7.93 1.40
CA ASP A 93 7.71 7.28 1.58
C ASP A 93 7.88 6.06 0.69
N PHE A 94 6.80 5.31 0.49
CA PHE A 94 6.84 4.08 -0.31
C PHE A 94 5.62 3.96 -1.20
N LEU A 95 5.79 3.18 -2.26
CA LEU A 95 4.68 2.77 -3.14
C LEU A 95 4.53 1.26 -3.01
N ALA A 96 3.29 0.78 -3.00
CA ALA A 96 3.00 -0.64 -2.93
C ALA A 96 1.93 -0.98 -3.95
N THR A 97 2.09 -2.13 -4.61
CA THR A 97 1.11 -2.64 -5.56
C THR A 97 0.74 -4.05 -5.15
N TRP A 98 -0.56 -4.29 -5.02
CA TRP A 98 -1.08 -5.59 -4.62
C TRP A 98 -2.23 -6.01 -5.51
N ILE A 99 -2.41 -7.30 -5.64
CA ILE A 99 -3.52 -7.91 -6.36
C ILE A 99 -4.27 -8.78 -5.36
N GLN A 100 -5.58 -8.65 -5.34
CA GLN A 100 -6.42 -9.39 -4.41
C GLN A 100 -7.61 -9.95 -5.18
N ASP A 101 -7.94 -11.21 -4.91
CA ASP A 101 -9.14 -11.80 -5.46
C ASP A 101 -10.31 -11.50 -4.55
N GLU A 102 -11.46 -11.20 -5.14
CA GLU A 102 -12.67 -10.98 -4.38
C GLU A 102 -13.05 -12.28 -3.69
N PRO A 103 -13.39 -12.25 -2.40
CA PRO A 103 -13.82 -13.46 -1.72
C PRO A 103 -15.06 -14.05 -2.39
N ARG A 104 -15.06 -15.38 -2.54
CA ARG A 104 -16.22 -16.06 -3.11
C ARG A 104 -17.34 -16.12 -2.09
N SER A 105 -18.53 -15.88 -2.57
CA SER A 105 -19.70 -16.16 -1.76
C SER A 105 -19.81 -17.67 -1.57
N VAL A 106 -20.02 -18.08 -0.35
CA VAL A 106 -20.26 -19.49 -0.02
C VAL A 106 -21.69 -19.60 0.43
N ASN A 107 -22.45 -20.31 -0.33
CA ASN A 107 -23.87 -20.51 -0.01
C ASN A 107 -24.12 -21.95 0.36
#